data_57055f5996379c554540ae6b8fafbe86
#
_entry.id   57055f5996379c554540ae6b8fafbe86
#
_cell.length_a   1.000
_cell.length_b   1.000
_cell.length_c   1.000
_cell.angle_alpha   90.00
_cell.angle_beta   90.00
_cell.angle_gamma   90.00
#
_symmetry.space_group_name_H-M   'P 1'
#
loop_
_entity.id
_entity.type
_entity.pdbx_description
1 polymer ?
#
loop_
_entity_poly.entity_id
_entity_poly.type
_entity_poly.pdbx_seq_one_letter_code
_entity_poly.pdbx_strand_id
1 'polypeptide(L)'
;MPIEFGYLQPGSNTKGYCACKIKKKFTHLTYMYQASYLKHFTEEVFLAIGCLPDEARLASEVLVSADLRGVDSHGIARLAGYVRLYDHGRLNPTPEVKVVYETPSTAVVDGDRGLGLVVAPKAMEIAMEKAEKVGSGWVSVRNSNHFGIAGYHAMLALQKDMIGWTMTNAAPLVTPTFSLDKLLGTNPIAVAVPAFEEPAFVADFASTAVAYGKFEILQRKNLPAPLGWAQDSEGNPTTDSNAVKSGGGLLPLGSDREHGSHKGYGLGAIVDIFSGVLSGANFGPWVPPFATAGFMSAQEGVGLGTGHFLGAMRVDGFRPADAFKKDMDKWIRAFRGARAVEGQQVLIPGDPERQMEAERSVNGIQLLDPVVLSLDELAKRFAIPFEVNL
;
A
#
# COMPACT_ATOMS: atom_id res chain seq x y z
N MET A 1 -24.96 1.34 45.37
CA MET A 1 -24.05 1.19 46.51
C MET A 1 -22.65 1.51 46.04
N PRO A 2 -22.00 2.56 46.51
CA PRO A 2 -20.64 2.91 46.15
C PRO A 2 -19.65 2.09 47.00
N ILE A 3 -18.57 1.64 46.35
CA ILE A 3 -17.44 0.98 47.04
C ILE A 3 -16.38 2.04 47.28
N GLU A 4 -16.09 2.23 48.59
CA GLU A 4 -15.10 3.17 49.12
C GLU A 4 -13.67 2.69 48.87
N PHE A 5 -12.79 3.63 48.49
CA PHE A 5 -11.33 3.45 48.47
C PHE A 5 -10.76 3.77 49.86
N GLY A 6 -10.14 2.78 50.52
CA GLY A 6 -9.40 2.95 51.74
C GLY A 6 -8.00 3.52 51.51
N TYR A 7 -7.71 4.65 52.16
CA TYR A 7 -6.37 5.24 52.25
C TYR A 7 -5.55 4.51 53.32
N LEU A 8 -4.32 4.09 52.98
CA LEU A 8 -3.29 3.72 53.96
C LEU A 8 -2.24 4.83 54.04
N GLN A 9 -1.98 5.25 55.27
CA GLN A 9 -1.02 6.29 55.69
C GLN A 9 0.42 5.76 55.74
N PRO A 10 1.46 6.64 55.67
CA PRO A 10 2.85 6.25 55.44
C PRO A 10 3.63 6.02 56.74
N GLY A 11 4.53 5.04 56.71
CA GLY A 11 5.51 4.75 57.77
C GLY A 11 6.91 4.51 57.22
N SER A 12 7.83 5.40 57.64
CA SER A 12 9.28 5.29 57.92
C SER A 12 10.30 4.89 56.84
N ASN A 13 11.14 5.89 56.54
CA ASN A 13 12.61 5.88 56.31
C ASN A 13 13.32 4.64 55.84
N THR A 14 13.82 4.70 54.60
CA THR A 14 15.21 4.32 54.28
C THR A 14 15.71 5.15 53.08
N LYS A 15 16.93 5.69 53.19
CA LYS A 15 17.65 6.43 52.15
C LYS A 15 17.91 5.51 50.94
N GLY A 16 17.30 5.81 49.81
CA GLY A 16 17.55 5.16 48.55
C GLY A 16 17.65 6.22 47.43
N TYR A 17 18.77 6.23 46.73
CA TYR A 17 19.13 7.13 45.66
C TYR A 17 17.96 7.31 44.66
N CYS A 18 17.50 8.56 44.57
CA CYS A 18 16.51 8.95 43.55
C CYS A 18 17.22 9.01 42.21
N ALA A 19 17.20 7.91 41.47
CA ALA A 19 17.53 7.90 40.04
C ALA A 19 16.38 8.60 39.32
N CYS A 20 16.54 9.90 39.07
CA CYS A 20 15.66 10.68 38.19
C CYS A 20 15.73 10.06 36.78
N LYS A 21 14.82 9.13 36.49
CA LYS A 21 14.60 8.68 35.13
C LYS A 21 14.01 9.84 34.34
N ILE A 22 14.87 10.62 33.70
CA ILE A 22 14.49 11.56 32.65
C ILE A 22 13.82 10.70 31.60
N LYS A 23 12.49 10.66 31.58
CA LYS A 23 11.71 10.21 30.42
C LYS A 23 12.01 11.24 29.33
N LYS A 24 12.98 10.98 28.46
CA LYS A 24 13.09 11.69 27.19
C LYS A 24 11.76 11.49 26.47
N LYS A 25 10.90 12.49 26.50
CA LYS A 25 9.83 12.63 25.52
C LYS A 25 10.56 12.77 24.17
N PHE A 26 10.63 11.72 23.41
CA PHE A 26 10.96 11.84 22.00
C PHE A 26 9.79 12.55 21.33
N THR A 27 9.83 13.87 21.29
CA THR A 27 9.05 14.65 20.34
C THR A 27 9.68 14.35 18.99
N HIS A 28 9.04 13.49 18.18
CA HIS A 28 9.45 13.33 16.80
C HIS A 28 9.27 14.69 16.11
N LEU A 29 10.37 15.27 15.65
CA LEU A 29 10.32 16.42 14.77
C LEU A 29 9.61 15.98 13.49
N THR A 30 8.80 16.85 12.95
CA THR A 30 8.08 16.63 11.71
C THR A 30 8.42 17.77 10.76
N TYR A 31 8.61 17.45 9.52
CA TYR A 31 9.07 18.38 8.50
C TYR A 31 8.02 18.49 7.41
N MET A 32 7.80 19.71 6.92
CA MET A 32 6.82 19.96 5.85
C MET A 32 7.52 20.18 4.52
N TYR A 33 7.12 19.44 3.51
CA TYR A 33 7.66 19.55 2.15
C TYR A 33 6.53 19.72 1.13
N GLN A 34 6.75 20.57 0.14
CA GLN A 34 5.84 20.67 -0.99
C GLN A 34 5.92 19.39 -1.85
N ALA A 35 4.78 18.93 -2.35
CA ALA A 35 4.70 17.72 -3.16
C ALA A 35 5.59 17.81 -4.43
N SER A 36 5.68 19.00 -5.06
CA SER A 36 6.54 19.26 -6.21
C SER A 36 8.00 19.05 -5.89
N TYR A 37 8.46 19.50 -4.71
CA TYR A 37 9.82 19.28 -4.24
C TYR A 37 10.13 17.80 -4.05
N LEU A 38 9.24 17.05 -3.39
CA LEU A 38 9.41 15.62 -3.19
C LEU A 38 9.36 14.82 -4.50
N LYS A 39 8.50 15.22 -5.45
CA LYS A 39 8.47 14.63 -6.79
C LYS A 39 9.81 14.84 -7.52
N HIS A 40 10.32 16.07 -7.54
CA HIS A 40 11.59 16.37 -8.17
C HIS A 40 12.74 15.58 -7.55
N PHE A 41 12.85 15.58 -6.20
CA PHE A 41 13.87 14.79 -5.51
C PHE A 41 13.78 13.29 -5.84
N THR A 42 12.58 12.75 -5.85
CA THR A 42 12.33 11.33 -6.18
C THR A 42 12.73 11.01 -7.62
N GLU A 43 12.38 11.88 -8.57
CA GLU A 43 12.76 11.78 -9.98
C GLU A 43 14.29 11.76 -10.14
N GLU A 44 15.00 12.71 -9.50
CA GLU A 44 16.48 12.77 -9.51
C GLU A 44 17.12 11.48 -8.97
N VAL A 45 16.55 10.89 -7.89
CA VAL A 45 17.03 9.61 -7.35
C VAL A 45 16.82 8.46 -8.36
N PHE A 46 15.67 8.41 -9.04
CA PHE A 46 15.43 7.39 -10.07
C PHE A 46 16.33 7.58 -11.30
N LEU A 47 16.58 8.82 -11.71
CA LEU A 47 17.55 9.12 -12.76
C LEU A 47 18.96 8.66 -12.36
N ALA A 48 19.37 8.92 -11.11
CA ALA A 48 20.70 8.55 -10.61
C ALA A 48 20.94 7.03 -10.58
N ILE A 49 19.90 6.22 -10.45
CA ILE A 49 20.01 4.75 -10.59
C ILE A 49 19.84 4.26 -12.03
N GLY A 50 19.70 5.16 -13.01
CA GLY A 50 19.70 4.85 -14.44
C GLY A 50 18.31 4.67 -15.08
N CYS A 51 17.23 5.07 -14.42
CA CYS A 51 15.90 5.07 -15.05
C CYS A 51 15.83 6.10 -16.19
N LEU A 52 15.03 5.80 -17.21
CA LEU A 52 14.76 6.76 -18.28
C LEU A 52 13.96 7.95 -17.74
N PRO A 53 14.13 9.17 -18.31
CA PRO A 53 13.50 10.40 -17.79
C PRO A 53 11.97 10.28 -17.63
N ASP A 54 11.26 9.78 -18.62
CA ASP A 54 9.80 9.62 -18.56
C ASP A 54 9.38 8.59 -17.51
N GLU A 55 10.17 7.53 -17.32
CA GLU A 55 9.90 6.50 -16.31
C GLU A 55 10.22 6.99 -14.90
N ALA A 56 11.30 7.74 -14.72
CA ALA A 56 11.66 8.37 -13.45
C ALA A 56 10.57 9.37 -13.00
N ARG A 57 10.07 10.20 -13.93
CA ARG A 57 8.96 11.13 -13.68
C ARG A 57 7.68 10.38 -13.29
N LEU A 58 7.27 9.36 -14.08
CA LEU A 58 6.09 8.55 -13.79
C LEU A 58 6.20 7.86 -12.42
N ALA A 59 7.35 7.25 -12.13
CA ALA A 59 7.59 6.59 -10.84
C ALA A 59 7.51 7.58 -9.67
N SER A 60 8.02 8.81 -9.84
CA SER A 60 7.92 9.86 -8.82
C SER A 60 6.49 10.31 -8.59
N GLU A 61 5.69 10.45 -9.66
CA GLU A 61 4.27 10.80 -9.57
C GLU A 61 3.48 9.72 -8.81
N VAL A 62 3.65 8.45 -9.16
CA VAL A 62 3.00 7.32 -8.48
C VAL A 62 3.38 7.28 -7.01
N LEU A 63 4.67 7.43 -6.70
CA LEU A 63 5.15 7.32 -5.32
C LEU A 63 4.63 8.47 -4.45
N VAL A 64 4.75 9.72 -4.89
CA VAL A 64 4.33 10.90 -4.11
C VAL A 64 2.79 11.03 -4.07
N SER A 65 2.08 10.45 -5.03
CA SER A 65 0.61 10.40 -4.95
C SER A 65 0.11 9.65 -3.71
N ALA A 66 0.85 8.64 -3.24
CA ALA A 66 0.54 7.93 -2.01
C ALA A 66 0.63 8.86 -0.79
N ASP A 67 1.69 9.68 -0.70
CA ASP A 67 1.84 10.65 0.37
C ASP A 67 0.73 11.73 0.30
N LEU A 68 0.43 12.27 -0.87
CA LEU A 68 -0.64 13.24 -1.05
C LEU A 68 -1.98 12.69 -0.55
N ARG A 69 -2.27 11.42 -0.82
CA ARG A 69 -3.50 10.75 -0.44
C ARG A 69 -3.50 10.19 0.99
N GLY A 70 -2.47 10.50 1.79
CA GLY A 70 -2.38 10.08 3.20
C GLY A 70 -1.97 8.62 3.41
N VAL A 71 -1.46 7.95 2.37
CA VAL A 71 -0.96 6.56 2.44
C VAL A 71 0.56 6.56 2.58
N ASP A 72 1.07 7.22 3.62
CA ASP A 72 2.51 7.45 3.88
C ASP A 72 3.34 6.17 3.94
N SER A 73 2.71 5.03 4.20
CA SER A 73 3.38 3.73 4.23
C SER A 73 3.82 3.24 2.85
N HIS A 74 3.29 3.81 1.76
CA HIS A 74 3.55 3.44 0.36
C HIS A 74 4.08 4.61 -0.48
N GLY A 75 4.35 5.75 0.15
CA GLY A 75 4.90 6.96 -0.46
C GLY A 75 6.43 7.03 -0.44
N ILE A 76 6.95 8.24 -0.33
CA ILE A 76 8.39 8.54 -0.42
C ILE A 76 9.23 7.80 0.62
N ALA A 77 8.66 7.40 1.74
CA ALA A 77 9.28 6.52 2.73
C ALA A 77 9.77 5.18 2.14
N ARG A 78 9.29 4.79 0.95
CA ARG A 78 9.70 3.58 0.24
C ARG A 78 10.86 3.82 -0.75
N LEU A 79 11.25 5.06 -1.03
CA LEU A 79 12.26 5.40 -2.04
C LEU A 79 13.59 4.65 -1.82
N ALA A 80 14.11 4.64 -0.60
CA ALA A 80 15.30 3.88 -0.26
C ALA A 80 15.15 2.36 -0.47
N GLY A 81 13.93 1.84 -0.40
CA GLY A 81 13.61 0.44 -0.72
C GLY A 81 13.84 0.13 -2.20
N TYR A 82 13.40 1.01 -3.10
CA TYR A 82 13.63 0.84 -4.55
C TYR A 82 15.11 0.94 -4.91
N VAL A 83 15.84 1.87 -4.28
CA VAL A 83 17.30 1.97 -4.46
C VAL A 83 18.00 0.68 -3.99
N ARG A 84 17.58 0.09 -2.87
CA ARG A 84 18.11 -1.21 -2.43
C ARG A 84 17.80 -2.35 -3.40
N LEU A 85 16.61 -2.37 -4.04
CA LEU A 85 16.33 -3.36 -5.10
C LEU A 85 17.34 -3.24 -6.25
N TYR A 86 17.66 -2.01 -6.66
CA TYR A 86 18.66 -1.74 -7.66
C TYR A 86 20.05 -2.23 -7.23
N ASP A 87 20.51 -1.88 -6.03
CA ASP A 87 21.81 -2.27 -5.47
C ASP A 87 22.01 -3.80 -5.45
N HIS A 88 20.94 -4.54 -5.28
CA HIS A 88 20.99 -6.00 -5.25
C HIS A 88 20.69 -6.66 -6.61
N GLY A 89 20.68 -5.88 -7.70
CA GLY A 89 20.46 -6.39 -9.05
C GLY A 89 19.04 -6.96 -9.28
N ARG A 90 18.08 -6.64 -8.41
CA ARG A 90 16.68 -7.07 -8.51
C ARG A 90 15.81 -6.13 -9.33
N LEU A 91 16.27 -4.94 -9.60
CA LEU A 91 15.61 -3.92 -10.39
C LEU A 91 16.37 -3.69 -11.69
N ASN A 92 15.66 -3.76 -12.82
CA ASN A 92 16.14 -3.23 -14.09
C ASN A 92 15.65 -1.78 -14.24
N PRO A 93 16.56 -0.77 -14.26
CA PRO A 93 16.17 0.63 -14.36
C PRO A 93 15.66 1.03 -15.76
N THR A 94 15.93 0.21 -16.80
CA THR A 94 15.53 0.44 -18.19
C THR A 94 14.77 -0.77 -18.75
N PRO A 95 13.60 -1.13 -18.16
CA PRO A 95 12.92 -2.38 -18.52
C PRO A 95 12.29 -2.31 -19.90
N GLU A 96 12.40 -3.40 -20.63
CA GLU A 96 11.64 -3.62 -21.85
C GLU A 96 10.33 -4.34 -21.52
N VAL A 97 9.29 -3.58 -21.16
CA VAL A 97 7.95 -4.14 -20.85
C VAL A 97 7.32 -4.73 -22.10
N LYS A 98 7.01 -6.03 -22.07
CA LYS A 98 6.53 -6.78 -23.24
C LYS A 98 5.23 -7.52 -22.96
N VAL A 99 4.30 -7.48 -23.94
CA VAL A 99 3.20 -8.45 -24.00
C VAL A 99 3.76 -9.77 -24.47
N VAL A 100 3.64 -10.82 -23.65
CA VAL A 100 4.18 -12.16 -23.94
C VAL A 100 3.09 -13.16 -24.34
N TYR A 101 1.85 -12.86 -24.04
CA TYR A 101 0.66 -13.59 -24.47
C TYR A 101 -0.54 -12.66 -24.50
N GLU A 102 -1.42 -12.79 -25.49
CA GLU A 102 -2.63 -11.98 -25.55
C GLU A 102 -3.79 -12.62 -26.30
N THR A 103 -4.98 -12.18 -25.97
CA THR A 103 -6.23 -12.37 -26.73
C THR A 103 -6.85 -10.98 -26.97
N PRO A 104 -7.96 -10.86 -27.67
CA PRO A 104 -8.61 -9.55 -27.83
C PRO A 104 -8.89 -8.81 -26.52
N SER A 105 -9.24 -9.52 -25.42
CA SER A 105 -9.62 -8.93 -24.14
C SER A 105 -8.63 -9.17 -23.00
N THR A 106 -7.59 -9.99 -23.18
CA THR A 106 -6.62 -10.32 -22.12
C THR A 106 -5.20 -10.17 -22.58
N ALA A 107 -4.26 -9.96 -21.65
CA ALA A 107 -2.83 -10.06 -21.92
C ALA A 107 -2.06 -10.55 -20.69
N VAL A 108 -0.89 -11.16 -20.94
CA VAL A 108 0.17 -11.35 -19.94
C VAL A 108 1.33 -10.45 -20.33
N VAL A 109 1.79 -9.63 -19.38
CA VAL A 109 2.89 -8.69 -19.55
C VAL A 109 4.09 -9.15 -18.72
N ASP A 110 5.26 -9.19 -19.34
CA ASP A 110 6.54 -9.33 -18.65
C ASP A 110 7.11 -7.93 -18.35
N GLY A 111 7.30 -7.64 -17.08
CA GLY A 111 7.77 -6.32 -16.62
C GLY A 111 9.29 -6.18 -16.61
N ASP A 112 10.05 -7.20 -17.04
CA ASP A 112 11.53 -7.20 -17.15
C ASP A 112 12.24 -6.70 -15.89
N ARG A 113 11.74 -7.06 -14.70
CA ARG A 113 12.22 -6.61 -13.38
C ARG A 113 12.15 -5.08 -13.18
N GLY A 114 11.33 -4.38 -13.95
CA GLY A 114 11.14 -2.93 -13.86
C GLY A 114 10.51 -2.50 -12.52
N LEU A 115 10.54 -1.19 -12.29
CA LEU A 115 9.76 -0.57 -11.22
C LEU A 115 8.28 -0.88 -11.42
N GLY A 116 7.61 -1.47 -10.43
CA GLY A 116 6.16 -1.65 -10.47
C GLY A 116 5.41 -0.32 -10.63
N LEU A 117 6.01 0.77 -10.15
CA LEU A 117 5.54 2.16 -10.35
C LEU A 117 5.44 2.57 -11.82
N VAL A 118 6.17 1.89 -12.72
CA VAL A 118 6.19 2.13 -14.17
C VAL A 118 5.46 1.01 -14.91
N VAL A 119 5.71 -0.24 -14.53
CA VAL A 119 5.14 -1.42 -15.19
C VAL A 119 3.62 -1.47 -15.06
N ALA A 120 3.07 -1.14 -13.86
CA ALA A 120 1.64 -1.21 -13.64
C ALA A 120 0.84 -0.15 -14.42
N PRO A 121 1.24 1.14 -14.50
CA PRO A 121 0.59 2.09 -15.40
C PRO A 121 0.59 1.64 -16.86
N LYS A 122 1.73 1.15 -17.40
CA LYS A 122 1.80 0.61 -18.77
C LYS A 122 0.86 -0.57 -18.97
N ALA A 123 0.74 -1.46 -17.99
CA ALA A 123 -0.19 -2.60 -18.04
C ALA A 123 -1.66 -2.14 -17.99
N MET A 124 -1.98 -1.07 -17.24
CA MET A 124 -3.32 -0.48 -17.23
C MET A 124 -3.65 0.17 -18.58
N GLU A 125 -2.70 0.84 -19.22
CA GLU A 125 -2.88 1.38 -20.58
C GLU A 125 -3.26 0.26 -21.58
N ILE A 126 -2.56 -0.88 -21.55
CA ILE A 126 -2.89 -2.06 -22.35
C ILE A 126 -4.31 -2.56 -22.04
N ALA A 127 -4.70 -2.61 -20.77
CA ALA A 127 -6.04 -3.01 -20.37
C ALA A 127 -7.11 -2.05 -20.91
N MET A 128 -6.87 -0.74 -20.80
CA MET A 128 -7.77 0.30 -21.34
C MET A 128 -7.89 0.22 -22.87
N GLU A 129 -6.79 0.05 -23.59
CA GLU A 129 -6.80 -0.12 -25.06
C GLU A 129 -7.60 -1.34 -25.51
N LYS A 130 -7.49 -2.47 -24.78
CA LYS A 130 -8.31 -3.66 -25.04
C LYS A 130 -9.78 -3.38 -24.70
N ALA A 131 -10.06 -2.71 -23.61
CA ALA A 131 -11.42 -2.33 -23.20
C ALA A 131 -12.08 -1.43 -24.25
N GLU A 132 -11.36 -0.47 -24.84
CA GLU A 132 -11.87 0.36 -25.94
C GLU A 132 -12.34 -0.46 -27.12
N LYS A 133 -11.62 -1.55 -27.47
CA LYS A 133 -11.90 -2.38 -28.64
C LYS A 133 -13.04 -3.38 -28.41
N VAL A 134 -13.10 -3.99 -27.22
CA VAL A 134 -13.99 -5.15 -26.98
C VAL A 134 -14.84 -5.03 -25.72
N GLY A 135 -14.85 -3.86 -25.04
CA GLY A 135 -15.70 -3.59 -23.88
C GLY A 135 -15.01 -3.82 -22.53
N SER A 136 -14.05 -4.72 -22.44
CA SER A 136 -13.21 -4.92 -21.24
C SER A 136 -11.82 -5.41 -21.62
N GLY A 137 -10.83 -5.06 -20.81
CA GLY A 137 -9.46 -5.52 -20.95
C GLY A 137 -8.88 -5.94 -19.62
N TRP A 138 -8.15 -7.07 -19.60
CA TRP A 138 -7.58 -7.65 -18.39
C TRP A 138 -6.13 -8.03 -18.64
N VAL A 139 -5.25 -7.57 -17.76
CA VAL A 139 -3.80 -7.77 -17.91
C VAL A 139 -3.26 -8.36 -16.62
N SER A 140 -2.60 -9.51 -16.75
CA SER A 140 -1.83 -10.11 -15.68
C SER A 140 -0.35 -9.84 -15.92
N VAL A 141 0.39 -9.41 -14.90
CA VAL A 141 1.79 -8.98 -14.98
C VAL A 141 2.66 -9.93 -14.20
N ARG A 142 3.80 -10.31 -14.76
CA ARG A 142 4.87 -11.03 -14.08
C ARG A 142 6.19 -10.25 -14.15
N ASN A 143 7.20 -10.71 -13.42
CA ASN A 143 8.55 -10.17 -13.48
C ASN A 143 8.61 -8.66 -13.21
N SER A 144 7.80 -8.20 -12.25
CA SER A 144 7.72 -6.81 -11.79
C SER A 144 8.23 -6.70 -10.35
N ASN A 145 8.13 -5.51 -9.77
CA ASN A 145 8.45 -5.18 -8.40
C ASN A 145 7.27 -4.46 -7.73
N HIS A 146 7.42 -4.05 -6.48
CA HIS A 146 6.43 -3.27 -5.74
C HIS A 146 5.94 -2.05 -6.56
N PHE A 147 4.62 -1.79 -6.56
CA PHE A 147 4.00 -0.80 -7.45
C PHE A 147 3.37 0.43 -6.75
N GLY A 148 3.66 0.63 -5.45
CA GLY A 148 3.06 1.72 -4.68
C GLY A 148 1.64 1.40 -4.21
N ILE A 149 0.72 2.37 -4.29
CA ILE A 149 -0.69 2.20 -3.94
C ILE A 149 -1.49 1.66 -5.13
N ALA A 150 -2.35 0.68 -4.87
CA ALA A 150 -3.17 0.05 -5.92
C ALA A 150 -4.19 1.02 -6.52
N GLY A 151 -4.74 1.92 -5.69
CA GLY A 151 -5.72 2.93 -6.12
C GLY A 151 -5.24 3.85 -7.23
N TYR A 152 -3.94 4.23 -7.25
CA TYR A 152 -3.41 5.05 -8.33
C TYR A 152 -3.66 4.41 -9.70
N HIS A 153 -3.31 3.14 -9.82
CA HIS A 153 -3.41 2.41 -11.08
C HIS A 153 -4.88 2.19 -11.49
N ALA A 154 -5.76 1.90 -10.53
CA ALA A 154 -7.19 1.77 -10.80
C ALA A 154 -7.81 3.09 -11.28
N MET A 155 -7.38 4.23 -10.72
CA MET A 155 -7.89 5.56 -11.11
C MET A 155 -7.49 5.98 -12.52
N LEU A 156 -6.45 5.40 -13.14
CA LEU A 156 -6.08 5.71 -14.52
C LEU A 156 -7.24 5.46 -15.50
N ALA A 157 -8.05 4.42 -15.25
CA ALA A 157 -9.19 4.08 -16.09
C ALA A 157 -10.31 5.15 -16.07
N LEU A 158 -10.38 5.95 -14.97
CA LEU A 158 -11.37 7.04 -14.85
C LEU A 158 -11.20 8.11 -15.92
N GLN A 159 -9.99 8.31 -16.45
CA GLN A 159 -9.69 9.28 -17.52
C GLN A 159 -10.45 9.00 -18.82
N LYS A 160 -10.92 7.76 -18.99
CA LYS A 160 -11.68 7.30 -20.15
C LYS A 160 -13.10 6.85 -19.79
N ASP A 161 -13.64 7.31 -18.67
CA ASP A 161 -14.96 6.89 -18.14
C ASP A 161 -15.08 5.36 -17.97
N MET A 162 -13.98 4.69 -17.65
CA MET A 162 -13.95 3.24 -17.41
C MET A 162 -13.90 2.91 -15.93
N ILE A 163 -14.41 1.75 -15.54
CA ILE A 163 -14.15 1.16 -14.23
C ILE A 163 -12.76 0.55 -14.27
N GLY A 164 -11.88 0.98 -13.33
CA GLY A 164 -10.55 0.40 -13.15
C GLY A 164 -10.49 -0.61 -12.02
N TRP A 165 -9.72 -1.67 -12.22
CA TRP A 165 -9.48 -2.72 -11.24
C TRP A 165 -7.99 -3.03 -11.14
N THR A 166 -7.46 -3.11 -9.91
CA THR A 166 -6.04 -3.39 -9.70
C THR A 166 -5.81 -4.26 -8.48
N MET A 167 -4.95 -5.24 -8.62
CA MET A 167 -4.49 -6.13 -7.55
C MET A 167 -2.98 -6.36 -7.68
N THR A 168 -2.33 -6.67 -6.56
CA THR A 168 -0.94 -7.15 -6.55
C THR A 168 -0.73 -8.10 -5.39
N ASN A 169 0.09 -9.13 -5.59
CA ASN A 169 0.55 -9.92 -4.46
C ASN A 169 1.77 -9.30 -3.80
N ALA A 170 2.04 -9.71 -2.57
CA ALA A 170 3.13 -9.20 -1.75
C ALA A 170 3.81 -10.33 -0.97
N ALA A 171 5.00 -10.05 -0.44
CA ALA A 171 5.75 -11.00 0.37
C ALA A 171 4.93 -11.54 1.55
N PRO A 172 5.15 -12.81 1.96
CA PRO A 172 4.35 -13.48 2.97
C PRO A 172 4.52 -12.85 4.35
N LEU A 173 3.44 -12.24 4.83
CA LEU A 173 3.30 -11.65 6.17
C LEU A 173 2.03 -12.12 6.88
N VAL A 174 1.13 -12.76 6.14
CA VAL A 174 -0.25 -13.08 6.55
C VAL A 174 -0.40 -14.58 6.71
N THR A 175 -0.95 -14.98 7.83
CA THR A 175 -1.30 -16.38 8.08
C THR A 175 -2.73 -16.64 7.58
N PRO A 176 -2.94 -17.61 6.67
CA PRO A 176 -4.29 -18.09 6.37
C PRO A 176 -5.05 -18.50 7.63
N THR A 177 -6.38 -18.47 7.59
CA THR A 177 -7.20 -18.92 8.73
C THR A 177 -6.77 -20.30 9.19
N PHE A 178 -6.47 -20.45 10.50
CA PHE A 178 -5.94 -21.65 11.17
C PHE A 178 -4.48 -22.00 10.84
N SER A 179 -3.78 -21.22 10.02
CA SER A 179 -2.36 -21.49 9.76
C SER A 179 -1.47 -20.84 10.81
N LEU A 180 -0.33 -21.47 11.11
CA LEU A 180 0.78 -20.86 11.83
C LEU A 180 1.78 -20.23 10.84
N ASP A 181 1.79 -20.69 9.60
CA ASP A 181 2.71 -20.23 8.57
C ASP A 181 2.18 -18.98 7.84
N LYS A 182 3.08 -18.05 7.56
CA LYS A 182 2.83 -16.90 6.69
C LYS A 182 2.92 -17.35 5.24
N LEU A 183 1.80 -17.41 4.55
CA LEU A 183 1.74 -17.91 3.17
C LEU A 183 1.26 -16.85 2.17
N LEU A 184 0.67 -15.75 2.62
CA LEU A 184 0.15 -14.67 1.78
C LEU A 184 0.75 -13.32 2.17
N GLY A 185 0.81 -12.41 1.22
CA GLY A 185 1.04 -11.00 1.47
C GLY A 185 -0.22 -10.27 1.92
N THR A 186 -0.12 -8.95 2.09
CA THR A 186 -1.26 -8.07 2.39
C THR A 186 -2.22 -7.93 1.20
N ASN A 187 -1.81 -8.33 0.03
CA ASN A 187 -2.55 -8.58 -1.20
C ASN A 187 -3.72 -7.61 -1.41
N PRO A 188 -3.44 -6.34 -1.77
CA PRO A 188 -4.44 -5.30 -1.91
C PRO A 188 -5.32 -5.47 -3.14
N ILE A 189 -6.54 -4.93 -3.04
CA ILE A 189 -7.50 -4.78 -4.13
C ILE A 189 -7.86 -3.30 -4.22
N ALA A 190 -7.84 -2.73 -5.43
CA ALA A 190 -8.39 -1.42 -5.68
C ALA A 190 -9.38 -1.44 -6.82
N VAL A 191 -10.47 -0.69 -6.66
CA VAL A 191 -11.52 -0.49 -7.67
C VAL A 191 -11.87 0.98 -7.72
N ALA A 192 -11.82 1.56 -8.93
CA ALA A 192 -12.22 2.93 -9.19
C ALA A 192 -13.42 2.95 -10.14
N VAL A 193 -14.48 3.67 -9.76
CA VAL A 193 -15.75 3.72 -10.52
C VAL A 193 -16.09 5.19 -10.80
N PRO A 194 -16.30 5.59 -12.08
CA PRO A 194 -16.63 6.96 -12.42
C PRO A 194 -18.04 7.36 -11.96
N ALA A 195 -18.21 8.62 -11.58
CA ALA A 195 -19.48 9.26 -11.26
C ALA A 195 -19.69 10.50 -12.15
N PHE A 196 -20.82 11.20 -12.04
CA PHE A 196 -21.16 12.33 -12.93
C PHE A 196 -20.75 13.67 -12.31
N GLU A 197 -21.42 14.09 -11.24
CA GLU A 197 -21.12 15.32 -10.48
C GLU A 197 -20.35 15.02 -9.20
N GLU A 198 -20.60 13.85 -8.61
CA GLU A 198 -19.90 13.41 -7.41
C GLU A 198 -18.49 12.94 -7.77
N PRO A 199 -17.55 13.01 -6.83
CA PRO A 199 -16.24 12.39 -6.99
C PRO A 199 -16.36 10.88 -7.24
N ALA A 200 -15.45 10.33 -8.04
CA ALA A 200 -15.40 8.90 -8.32
C ALA A 200 -15.30 8.06 -7.01
N PHE A 201 -15.99 6.93 -6.97
CA PHE A 201 -15.78 5.93 -5.92
C PHE A 201 -14.40 5.29 -6.11
N VAL A 202 -13.59 5.24 -5.06
CA VAL A 202 -12.27 4.59 -5.10
C VAL A 202 -12.08 3.78 -3.82
N ALA A 203 -12.26 2.47 -3.92
CA ALA A 203 -11.90 1.56 -2.85
C ALA A 203 -10.48 1.05 -3.08
N ASP A 204 -9.57 1.23 -2.10
CA ASP A 204 -8.22 0.70 -2.08
C ASP A 204 -7.94 0.14 -0.69
N PHE A 205 -7.81 -1.16 -0.57
CA PHE A 205 -7.67 -1.82 0.72
C PHE A 205 -6.86 -3.11 0.64
N ALA A 206 -6.10 -3.37 1.70
CA ALA A 206 -5.44 -4.66 1.89
C ALA A 206 -6.46 -5.76 2.25
N SER A 207 -6.19 -7.01 1.90
CA SER A 207 -6.99 -8.18 2.32
C SER A 207 -6.72 -8.63 3.77
N THR A 208 -6.04 -7.78 4.55
CA THR A 208 -5.65 -8.00 5.95
C THR A 208 -6.36 -7.04 6.89
N ALA A 209 -6.47 -7.41 8.16
CA ALA A 209 -7.04 -6.55 9.20
C ALA A 209 -6.32 -5.19 9.29
N VAL A 210 -5.02 -5.16 8.97
CA VAL A 210 -4.18 -3.96 9.02
C VAL A 210 -3.01 -4.03 8.04
N ALA A 211 -2.55 -2.89 7.53
CA ALA A 211 -1.29 -2.80 6.80
C ALA A 211 -0.09 -2.93 7.75
N TYR A 212 0.96 -3.66 7.34
CA TYR A 212 2.16 -3.89 8.15
C TYR A 212 2.85 -2.60 8.62
N GLY A 213 2.83 -1.54 7.80
CA GLY A 213 3.38 -0.23 8.18
C GLY A 213 2.81 0.36 9.47
N LYS A 214 1.56 0.02 9.85
CA LYS A 214 0.99 0.42 11.14
C LYS A 214 1.66 -0.31 12.31
N PHE A 215 2.06 -1.58 12.13
CA PHE A 215 2.88 -2.28 13.12
C PHE A 215 4.24 -1.61 13.31
N GLU A 216 4.91 -1.21 12.23
CA GLU A 216 6.18 -0.49 12.30
C GLU A 216 6.08 0.81 13.10
N ILE A 217 4.97 1.55 12.97
CA ILE A 217 4.70 2.75 13.77
C ILE A 217 4.53 2.40 15.25
N LEU A 218 3.76 1.36 15.58
CA LEU A 218 3.55 0.93 16.96
C LEU A 218 4.85 0.44 17.60
N GLN A 219 5.65 -0.33 16.88
CA GLN A 219 6.98 -0.79 17.32
C GLN A 219 7.90 0.39 17.66
N ARG A 220 8.01 1.37 16.78
CA ARG A 220 8.82 2.58 17.02
C ARG A 220 8.35 3.37 18.25
N LYS A 221 7.04 3.39 18.50
CA LYS A 221 6.43 4.05 19.66
C LYS A 221 6.39 3.18 20.92
N ASN A 222 6.81 1.92 20.83
CA ASN A 222 6.69 0.91 21.89
C ASN A 222 5.26 0.82 22.45
N LEU A 223 4.28 0.81 21.54
CA LEU A 223 2.86 0.71 21.85
C LEU A 223 2.32 -0.68 21.49
N PRO A 224 1.31 -1.20 22.21
CA PRO A 224 0.65 -2.44 21.87
C PRO A 224 -0.16 -2.27 20.58
N ALA A 225 -0.26 -3.37 19.82
CA ALA A 225 -1.17 -3.47 18.68
C ALA A 225 -2.60 -3.75 19.18
N PRO A 226 -3.64 -3.29 18.45
CA PRO A 226 -5.00 -3.74 18.70
C PRO A 226 -5.13 -5.26 18.56
N LEU A 227 -5.94 -5.86 19.41
CA LEU A 227 -6.28 -7.28 19.31
C LEU A 227 -6.97 -7.54 17.96
N GLY A 228 -6.68 -8.70 17.34
CA GLY A 228 -7.23 -9.06 16.04
C GLY A 228 -6.41 -8.57 14.84
N TRP A 229 -5.28 -7.90 15.06
CA TRP A 229 -4.37 -7.52 13.98
C TRP A 229 -3.36 -8.60 13.64
N ALA A 230 -2.90 -9.35 14.64
CA ALA A 230 -1.90 -10.40 14.49
C ALA A 230 -2.13 -11.56 15.44
N GLN A 231 -1.50 -12.69 15.14
CA GLN A 231 -1.28 -13.81 16.04
C GLN A 231 0.22 -13.97 16.34
N ASP A 232 0.53 -14.62 17.46
CA ASP A 232 1.89 -15.02 17.81
C ASP A 232 2.34 -16.29 17.03
N SER A 233 3.53 -16.80 17.33
CA SER A 233 4.07 -18.01 16.69
C SER A 233 3.31 -19.29 17.02
N GLU A 234 2.46 -19.28 18.05
CA GLU A 234 1.63 -20.41 18.46
C GLU A 234 0.19 -20.30 17.94
N GLY A 235 -0.13 -19.21 17.22
CA GLY A 235 -1.45 -18.97 16.66
C GLY A 235 -2.44 -18.26 17.59
N ASN A 236 -1.99 -17.78 18.76
CA ASN A 236 -2.86 -17.07 19.68
C ASN A 236 -2.98 -15.59 19.28
N PRO A 237 -4.18 -14.98 19.38
CA PRO A 237 -4.34 -13.55 19.20
C PRO A 237 -3.42 -12.76 20.15
N THR A 238 -2.72 -11.75 19.63
CA THR A 238 -1.74 -11.02 20.43
C THR A 238 -1.84 -9.50 20.24
N THR A 239 -1.43 -8.75 21.26
CA THR A 239 -1.24 -7.30 21.21
C THR A 239 0.23 -6.91 21.11
N ASP A 240 1.16 -7.89 21.04
CA ASP A 240 2.57 -7.59 20.84
C ASP A 240 2.82 -7.03 19.43
N SER A 241 3.25 -5.77 19.37
CA SER A 241 3.59 -5.13 18.10
C SER A 241 4.82 -5.76 17.40
N ASN A 242 5.58 -6.61 18.07
CA ASN A 242 6.70 -7.36 17.49
C ASN A 242 6.32 -8.77 17.01
N ALA A 243 5.10 -9.24 17.24
CA ALA A 243 4.66 -10.60 16.97
C ALA A 243 5.04 -11.10 15.56
N VAL A 244 4.82 -10.27 14.53
CA VAL A 244 5.12 -10.63 13.13
C VAL A 244 6.62 -10.89 12.90
N LYS A 245 7.50 -10.14 13.60
CA LYS A 245 8.96 -10.33 13.54
C LYS A 245 9.42 -11.54 14.37
N SER A 246 8.66 -11.88 15.40
CA SER A 246 8.95 -12.96 16.35
C SER A 246 8.30 -14.30 15.96
N GLY A 247 8.02 -14.51 14.67
CA GLY A 247 7.50 -15.78 14.16
C GLY A 247 5.99 -15.82 13.93
N GLY A 248 5.21 -14.91 14.52
CA GLY A 248 3.77 -14.77 14.25
C GLY A 248 3.46 -14.11 12.91
N GLY A 249 2.20 -13.84 12.63
CA GLY A 249 1.77 -13.25 11.37
C GLY A 249 0.59 -12.31 11.50
N LEU A 250 0.38 -11.49 10.46
CA LEU A 250 -0.82 -10.67 10.32
C LEU A 250 -2.04 -11.55 10.10
N LEU A 251 -3.20 -11.08 10.56
CA LEU A 251 -4.47 -11.76 10.33
C LEU A 251 -5.19 -11.18 9.10
N PRO A 252 -5.93 -12.05 8.35
CA PRO A 252 -6.80 -11.61 7.26
C PRO A 252 -7.91 -10.66 7.76
N LEU A 253 -8.58 -9.96 6.86
CA LEU A 253 -9.83 -9.26 7.17
C LEU A 253 -10.80 -10.20 7.88
N GLY A 254 -11.38 -9.72 9.00
CA GLY A 254 -12.20 -10.53 9.89
C GLY A 254 -11.42 -11.15 11.05
N SER A 255 -10.10 -11.02 11.10
CA SER A 255 -9.21 -11.41 12.22
C SER A 255 -9.23 -12.89 12.57
N ASP A 256 -10.31 -13.42 13.13
CA ASP A 256 -10.49 -14.82 13.50
C ASP A 256 -11.65 -15.48 12.70
N ARG A 257 -11.85 -16.78 12.93
CA ARG A 257 -12.86 -17.56 12.18
C ARG A 257 -14.29 -17.06 12.46
N GLU A 258 -14.58 -16.69 13.68
CA GLU A 258 -15.89 -16.23 14.14
C GLU A 258 -16.23 -14.88 13.53
N HIS A 259 -15.24 -13.97 13.40
CA HIS A 259 -15.38 -12.66 12.75
C HIS A 259 -15.18 -12.69 11.22
N GLY A 260 -14.92 -13.86 10.65
CA GLY A 260 -14.93 -14.07 9.21
C GLY A 260 -13.58 -13.99 8.52
N SER A 261 -12.46 -14.27 9.21
CA SER A 261 -11.08 -14.26 8.62
C SER A 261 -10.95 -15.12 7.36
N HIS A 262 -11.72 -16.21 7.25
CA HIS A 262 -11.77 -17.04 6.04
C HIS A 262 -12.24 -16.28 4.80
N LYS A 263 -13.01 -15.20 4.95
CA LYS A 263 -13.43 -14.32 3.85
C LYS A 263 -12.27 -13.44 3.42
N GLY A 264 -11.55 -12.83 4.40
CA GLY A 264 -10.33 -12.08 4.13
C GLY A 264 -9.22 -12.94 3.53
N TYR A 265 -9.05 -14.17 4.05
CA TYR A 265 -8.16 -15.16 3.45
C TYR A 265 -8.55 -15.48 2.00
N GLY A 266 -9.84 -15.69 1.73
CA GLY A 266 -10.34 -15.90 0.37
C GLY A 266 -10.04 -14.75 -0.57
N LEU A 267 -10.23 -13.50 -0.12
CA LEU A 267 -9.85 -12.30 -0.89
C LEU A 267 -8.36 -12.26 -1.19
N GLY A 268 -7.50 -12.47 -0.17
CA GLY A 268 -6.05 -12.50 -0.35
C GLY A 268 -5.57 -13.62 -1.29
N ALA A 269 -6.22 -14.79 -1.24
CA ALA A 269 -5.95 -15.91 -2.15
C ALA A 269 -6.36 -15.60 -3.61
N ILE A 270 -7.51 -14.94 -3.82
CA ILE A 270 -7.92 -14.47 -5.16
C ILE A 270 -6.87 -13.53 -5.73
N VAL A 271 -6.41 -12.56 -4.95
CA VAL A 271 -5.35 -11.64 -5.39
C VAL A 271 -4.08 -12.37 -5.77
N ASP A 272 -3.64 -13.32 -4.94
CA ASP A 272 -2.42 -14.11 -5.21
C ASP A 272 -2.55 -14.97 -6.47
N ILE A 273 -3.69 -15.61 -6.68
CA ILE A 273 -3.97 -16.43 -7.87
C ILE A 273 -3.96 -15.57 -9.14
N PHE A 274 -4.68 -14.43 -9.15
CA PHE A 274 -4.78 -13.58 -10.35
C PHE A 274 -3.46 -12.85 -10.64
N SER A 275 -2.79 -12.37 -9.60
CA SER A 275 -1.53 -11.62 -9.77
C SER A 275 -0.34 -12.55 -10.00
N GLY A 276 -0.26 -13.67 -9.27
CA GLY A 276 0.89 -14.57 -9.30
C GLY A 276 0.69 -15.78 -10.22
N VAL A 277 -0.21 -16.69 -9.85
CA VAL A 277 -0.37 -17.97 -10.56
C VAL A 277 -0.77 -17.76 -12.03
N LEU A 278 -1.72 -16.86 -12.28
CA LEU A 278 -2.24 -16.58 -13.63
C LEU A 278 -1.20 -15.94 -14.55
N SER A 279 -0.31 -15.10 -14.01
CA SER A 279 0.71 -14.40 -14.79
C SER A 279 1.99 -15.22 -15.00
N GLY A 280 2.25 -16.22 -14.16
CA GLY A 280 3.55 -16.87 -14.05
C GLY A 280 4.57 -16.09 -13.20
N ALA A 281 4.10 -15.15 -12.37
CA ALA A 281 4.90 -14.54 -11.32
C ALA A 281 5.04 -15.48 -10.12
N ASN A 282 5.86 -15.10 -9.13
CA ASN A 282 5.88 -15.81 -7.85
C ASN A 282 4.55 -15.62 -7.13
N PHE A 283 4.15 -16.60 -6.32
CA PHE A 283 2.91 -16.61 -5.57
C PHE A 283 3.11 -17.23 -4.18
N GLY A 284 2.18 -16.99 -3.27
CA GLY A 284 2.22 -17.54 -1.93
C GLY A 284 3.53 -17.23 -1.19
N PRO A 285 4.18 -18.25 -0.57
CA PRO A 285 5.40 -18.04 0.20
C PRO A 285 6.63 -17.67 -0.63
N TRP A 286 6.58 -17.80 -1.95
CA TRP A 286 7.69 -17.51 -2.85
C TRP A 286 7.71 -16.07 -3.40
N VAL A 287 6.72 -15.24 -3.05
CA VAL A 287 6.74 -13.83 -3.47
C VAL A 287 7.94 -13.12 -2.83
N PRO A 288 8.83 -12.51 -3.63
CA PRO A 288 10.06 -11.91 -3.11
C PRO A 288 9.74 -10.69 -2.22
N PRO A 289 10.46 -10.52 -1.09
CA PRO A 289 10.23 -9.38 -0.22
C PRO A 289 10.64 -8.08 -0.90
N PHE A 290 9.88 -7.03 -0.64
CA PHE A 290 10.30 -5.67 -0.95
C PHE A 290 11.45 -5.29 -0.01
N ALA A 291 12.61 -5.04 -0.55
CA ALA A 291 13.91 -4.65 0.01
C ALA A 291 13.96 -4.28 1.51
N THR A 292 13.64 -5.21 2.39
CA THR A 292 13.90 -5.09 3.83
C THR A 292 15.29 -5.65 4.13
N ALA A 293 16.10 -4.93 4.90
CA ALA A 293 17.41 -5.40 5.33
C ALA A 293 17.27 -6.79 5.98
N GLY A 294 17.96 -7.79 5.45
CA GLY A 294 18.05 -9.14 6.02
C GLY A 294 17.29 -10.26 5.29
N PHE A 295 16.49 -9.98 4.25
CA PHE A 295 15.74 -11.00 3.51
C PHE A 295 16.12 -11.05 2.02
N MET A 296 17.40 -11.16 1.75
CA MET A 296 17.95 -11.15 0.40
C MET A 296 18.36 -12.54 -0.12
N SER A 297 18.01 -13.62 0.57
CA SER A 297 18.10 -14.93 -0.06
C SER A 297 16.91 -15.05 -1.03
N ALA A 298 17.18 -15.01 -2.32
CA ALA A 298 16.27 -15.55 -3.30
C ALA A 298 16.10 -17.04 -2.96
N GLN A 299 15.01 -17.38 -2.25
CA GLN A 299 14.48 -18.73 -2.37
C GLN A 299 14.24 -18.93 -3.87
N GLU A 300 14.63 -20.07 -4.42
CA GLU A 300 14.31 -20.41 -5.80
C GLU A 300 12.80 -20.17 -5.98
N GLY A 301 12.46 -19.14 -6.75
CA GLY A 301 11.07 -18.78 -6.99
C GLY A 301 10.40 -19.83 -7.86
N VAL A 302 9.08 -19.92 -7.73
CA VAL A 302 8.26 -20.79 -8.60
C VAL A 302 7.81 -20.05 -9.86
N GLY A 303 8.08 -18.74 -9.96
CA GLY A 303 7.75 -17.85 -11.06
C GLY A 303 8.72 -16.67 -11.13
N LEU A 304 8.33 -15.59 -11.82
CA LEU A 304 9.17 -14.44 -12.05
C LEU A 304 8.67 -13.19 -11.29
N GLY A 305 9.49 -12.65 -10.39
CA GLY A 305 9.27 -11.37 -9.70
C GLY A 305 7.96 -11.30 -8.90
N THR A 306 7.43 -10.09 -8.73
CA THR A 306 6.12 -9.81 -8.15
C THR A 306 5.08 -9.74 -9.27
N GLY A 307 3.87 -10.21 -9.02
CA GLY A 307 2.78 -10.21 -9.98
C GLY A 307 1.74 -9.12 -9.70
N HIS A 308 1.09 -8.65 -10.78
CA HIS A 308 -0.04 -7.73 -10.69
C HIS A 308 -1.18 -8.22 -11.58
N PHE A 309 -2.39 -7.76 -11.27
CA PHE A 309 -3.55 -7.97 -12.13
C PHE A 309 -4.30 -6.65 -12.26
N LEU A 310 -4.51 -6.21 -13.51
CA LEU A 310 -5.15 -4.94 -13.82
C LEU A 310 -6.29 -5.17 -14.80
N GLY A 311 -7.34 -4.37 -14.69
CA GLY A 311 -8.49 -4.45 -15.58
C GLY A 311 -9.13 -3.10 -15.80
N ALA A 312 -9.67 -2.93 -17.01
CA ALA A 312 -10.50 -1.81 -17.37
C ALA A 312 -11.80 -2.31 -18.01
N MET A 313 -12.92 -1.71 -17.64
CA MET A 313 -14.24 -2.04 -18.20
C MET A 313 -14.94 -0.75 -18.64
N ARG A 314 -15.39 -0.72 -19.89
CA ARG A 314 -16.23 0.34 -20.42
C ARG A 314 -17.60 0.28 -19.76
N VAL A 315 -18.03 1.40 -19.20
CA VAL A 315 -19.37 1.52 -18.64
C VAL A 315 -20.45 1.42 -19.71
N ASP A 316 -20.19 2.02 -20.87
CA ASP A 316 -21.11 2.02 -22.01
C ASP A 316 -21.21 0.66 -22.74
N GLY A 317 -20.35 -0.31 -22.38
CA GLY A 317 -20.50 -1.71 -22.76
C GLY A 317 -21.64 -2.43 -22.04
N PHE A 318 -22.19 -1.86 -20.95
CA PHE A 318 -23.30 -2.41 -20.17
C PHE A 318 -24.57 -1.56 -20.30
N ARG A 319 -24.44 -0.23 -20.26
CA ARG A 319 -25.53 0.73 -20.37
C ARG A 319 -24.99 2.12 -20.71
N PRO A 320 -25.83 3.08 -21.19
CA PRO A 320 -25.35 4.43 -21.46
C PRO A 320 -24.56 5.04 -20.31
N ALA A 321 -23.34 5.50 -20.58
CA ALA A 321 -22.38 5.95 -19.57
C ALA A 321 -22.94 7.06 -18.66
N ASP A 322 -23.62 8.08 -19.24
CA ASP A 322 -24.22 9.17 -18.46
C ASP A 322 -25.32 8.68 -17.52
N ALA A 323 -26.13 7.70 -17.96
CA ALA A 323 -27.16 7.13 -17.11
C ALA A 323 -26.54 6.36 -15.92
N PHE A 324 -25.46 5.62 -16.16
CA PHE A 324 -24.71 4.95 -15.09
C PHE A 324 -24.12 5.97 -14.12
N LYS A 325 -23.38 6.97 -14.62
CA LYS A 325 -22.72 7.97 -13.77
C LYS A 325 -23.71 8.76 -12.91
N LYS A 326 -24.89 9.12 -13.47
CA LYS A 326 -25.98 9.75 -12.70
C LYS A 326 -26.56 8.83 -11.63
N ASP A 327 -26.64 7.52 -11.87
CA ASP A 327 -27.07 6.58 -10.85
C ASP A 327 -25.98 6.36 -9.79
N MET A 328 -24.71 6.44 -10.14
CA MET A 328 -23.60 6.49 -9.18
C MET A 328 -23.72 7.71 -8.26
N ASP A 329 -24.04 8.88 -8.78
CA ASP A 329 -24.30 10.07 -7.96
C ASP A 329 -25.43 9.84 -6.96
N LYS A 330 -26.54 9.23 -7.40
CA LYS A 330 -27.67 8.90 -6.49
C LYS A 330 -27.22 7.92 -5.40
N TRP A 331 -26.46 6.90 -5.79
CA TRP A 331 -25.90 5.92 -4.86
C TRP A 331 -24.99 6.60 -3.82
N ILE A 332 -24.04 7.42 -4.25
CA ILE A 332 -23.10 8.15 -3.39
C ILE A 332 -23.87 9.05 -2.43
N ARG A 333 -24.82 9.84 -2.94
CA ARG A 333 -25.63 10.77 -2.12
C ARG A 333 -26.50 10.03 -1.11
N ALA A 334 -27.08 8.90 -1.49
CA ALA A 334 -27.89 8.07 -0.58
C ALA A 334 -27.07 7.53 0.59
N PHE A 335 -25.85 7.01 0.31
CA PHE A 335 -24.98 6.50 1.37
C PHE A 335 -24.42 7.63 2.24
N ARG A 336 -23.94 8.73 1.65
CA ARG A 336 -23.44 9.89 2.39
C ARG A 336 -24.52 10.57 3.24
N GLY A 337 -25.77 10.53 2.79
CA GLY A 337 -26.95 11.04 3.50
C GLY A 337 -27.53 10.10 4.55
N ALA A 338 -26.98 8.90 4.73
CA ALA A 338 -27.47 7.95 5.74
C ALA A 338 -27.23 8.49 7.17
N ARG A 339 -28.10 8.09 8.12
CA ARG A 339 -27.94 8.49 9.53
C ARG A 339 -26.65 7.94 10.08
N ALA A 340 -25.77 8.82 10.52
CA ALA A 340 -24.50 8.48 11.11
C ALA A 340 -24.59 8.32 12.64
N VAL A 341 -23.61 7.63 13.23
CA VAL A 341 -23.38 7.64 14.69
C VAL A 341 -23.03 9.06 15.11
N GLU A 342 -23.42 9.44 16.33
CA GLU A 342 -23.17 10.80 16.87
C GLU A 342 -21.69 11.19 16.75
N GLY A 343 -21.46 12.39 16.22
CA GLY A 343 -20.10 12.91 15.97
C GLY A 343 -19.36 12.28 14.79
N GLN A 344 -20.02 11.40 14.01
CA GLN A 344 -19.44 10.76 12.83
C GLN A 344 -20.20 11.18 11.54
N GLN A 345 -19.60 10.83 10.39
CA GLN A 345 -20.24 10.95 9.09
C GLN A 345 -20.01 9.67 8.29
N VAL A 346 -20.96 9.31 7.42
CA VAL A 346 -20.77 8.19 6.50
C VAL A 346 -19.90 8.68 5.35
N LEU A 347 -18.74 8.03 5.20
CA LEU A 347 -17.76 8.33 4.15
C LEU A 347 -17.95 7.35 2.98
N ILE A 348 -17.72 7.84 1.78
CA ILE A 348 -17.62 7.01 0.58
C ILE A 348 -16.13 6.61 0.43
N PRO A 349 -15.81 5.36 0.09
CA PRO A 349 -14.44 4.97 -0.23
C PRO A 349 -13.79 5.93 -1.22
N GLY A 350 -12.62 6.46 -0.83
CA GLY A 350 -11.92 7.53 -1.54
C GLY A 350 -12.13 8.94 -0.97
N ASP A 351 -13.13 9.18 -0.11
CA ASP A 351 -13.33 10.51 0.52
C ASP A 351 -12.16 10.92 1.43
N PRO A 352 -11.66 10.06 2.35
CA PRO A 352 -10.52 10.43 3.19
C PRO A 352 -9.26 10.77 2.40
N GLU A 353 -8.98 9.97 1.36
CA GLU A 353 -7.81 10.15 0.50
C GLU A 353 -7.91 11.47 -0.30
N ARG A 354 -9.09 11.83 -0.80
CA ARG A 354 -9.32 13.11 -1.50
C ARG A 354 -9.21 14.31 -0.57
N GLN A 355 -9.73 14.20 0.65
CA GLN A 355 -9.59 15.26 1.66
C GLN A 355 -8.11 15.49 1.99
N MET A 356 -7.37 14.42 2.22
CA MET A 356 -5.93 14.51 2.49
C MET A 356 -5.16 15.08 1.31
N GLU A 357 -5.49 14.67 0.08
CA GLU A 357 -4.87 15.18 -1.15
C GLU A 357 -5.12 16.69 -1.33
N ALA A 358 -6.34 17.15 -1.08
CA ALA A 358 -6.67 18.58 -1.13
C ALA A 358 -5.89 19.38 -0.06
N GLU A 359 -5.82 18.87 1.17
CA GLU A 359 -5.07 19.48 2.27
C GLU A 359 -3.57 19.52 1.98
N ARG A 360 -2.97 18.37 1.63
CA ARG A 360 -1.51 18.25 1.42
C ARG A 360 -1.02 18.93 0.15
N SER A 361 -1.88 19.11 -0.85
CA SER A 361 -1.55 19.89 -2.04
C SER A 361 -1.34 21.37 -1.74
N VAL A 362 -2.01 21.91 -0.72
CA VAL A 362 -1.88 23.32 -0.29
C VAL A 362 -0.83 23.45 0.82
N ASN A 363 -0.93 22.62 1.85
CA ASN A 363 -0.15 22.76 3.08
C ASN A 363 1.20 22.02 3.03
N GLY A 364 1.39 21.14 2.05
CA GLY A 364 2.55 20.25 1.97
C GLY A 364 2.35 18.91 2.67
N ILE A 365 3.33 18.05 2.51
CA ILE A 365 3.38 16.68 3.05
C ILE A 365 4.25 16.67 4.29
N GLN A 366 3.71 16.16 5.39
CA GLN A 366 4.44 16.02 6.64
C GLN A 366 5.25 14.72 6.66
N LEU A 367 6.57 14.83 6.81
CA LEU A 367 7.46 13.68 6.92
C LEU A 367 7.98 13.52 8.37
N LEU A 368 8.16 12.29 8.80
CA LEU A 368 8.76 11.94 10.10
C LEU A 368 10.28 11.91 9.99
N ASP A 369 10.99 12.24 11.10
CA ASP A 369 12.46 12.19 11.19
C ASP A 369 13.12 10.97 10.49
N PRO A 370 12.68 9.71 10.72
CA PRO A 370 13.33 8.57 10.10
C PRO A 370 13.23 8.56 8.56
N VAL A 371 12.16 9.15 8.01
CA VAL A 371 11.97 9.27 6.56
C VAL A 371 12.94 10.33 6.03
N VAL A 372 12.96 11.51 6.66
CA VAL A 372 13.86 12.62 6.28
C VAL A 372 15.32 12.19 6.33
N LEU A 373 15.74 11.49 7.38
CA LEU A 373 17.09 10.94 7.49
C LEU A 373 17.42 9.96 6.36
N SER A 374 16.47 9.10 6.01
CA SER A 374 16.65 8.15 4.90
C SER A 374 16.77 8.86 3.54
N LEU A 375 16.03 9.98 3.33
CA LEU A 375 16.14 10.79 2.13
C LEU A 375 17.47 11.56 2.08
N ASP A 376 17.92 12.08 3.21
CA ASP A 376 19.23 12.77 3.33
C ASP A 376 20.41 11.81 3.04
N GLU A 377 20.30 10.54 3.45
CA GLU A 377 21.27 9.50 3.08
C GLU A 377 21.33 9.28 1.56
N LEU A 378 20.17 9.23 0.88
CA LEU A 378 20.10 9.12 -0.57
C LEU A 378 20.64 10.39 -1.26
N ALA A 379 20.30 11.56 -0.75
CA ALA A 379 20.78 12.84 -1.22
C ALA A 379 22.32 12.92 -1.21
N LYS A 380 22.93 12.54 -0.09
CA LYS A 380 24.40 12.47 0.06
C LYS A 380 25.01 11.43 -0.88
N ARG A 381 24.40 10.26 -1.00
CA ARG A 381 24.90 9.18 -1.86
C ARG A 381 24.95 9.57 -3.32
N PHE A 382 23.93 10.25 -3.82
CA PHE A 382 23.80 10.59 -5.23
C PHE A 382 24.20 12.05 -5.55
N ALA A 383 24.67 12.83 -4.55
CA ALA A 383 24.97 14.24 -4.65
C ALA A 383 23.78 15.09 -5.16
N ILE A 384 22.56 14.73 -4.75
CA ILE A 384 21.33 15.45 -5.06
C ILE A 384 21.02 16.42 -3.91
N PRO A 385 20.71 17.71 -4.18
CA PRO A 385 20.32 18.64 -3.13
C PRO A 385 19.06 18.17 -2.38
N PHE A 386 19.11 18.14 -1.06
CA PHE A 386 17.96 17.87 -0.20
C PHE A 386 18.02 18.78 1.04
N GLU A 387 17.03 19.63 1.20
CA GLU A 387 16.94 20.54 2.33
C GLU A 387 16.26 19.87 3.50
N VAL A 388 16.97 19.74 4.61
CA VAL A 388 16.38 19.34 5.88
C VAL A 388 15.83 20.61 6.54
N ASN A 389 14.57 20.94 6.24
CA ASN A 389 13.89 22.11 6.81
C ASN A 389 13.58 21.84 8.30
N LEU A 390 14.39 22.40 9.19
CA LEU A 390 14.23 22.37 10.66
C LEU A 390 13.13 23.33 11.11
#